data_e1474c3f6968fffed67172fdbe9afbdc
#
_entry.id   e1474c3f6968fffed67172fdbe9afbdc
#
_cell.length_a   1.000
_cell.length_b   1.000
_cell.length_c   1.000
_cell.angle_alpha   90.00
_cell.angle_beta   90.00
_cell.angle_gamma   90.00
#
_symmetry.space_group_name_H-M   'P 1'
#
loop_
_entity.id
_entity.type
_entity.pdbx_description
1 polymer ?
#
loop_
_entity_poly.entity_id
_entity_poly.type
_entity_poly.pdbx_seq_one_letter_code
_entity_poly.pdbx_strand_id
1 'polypeptide(L)'
;MLYSRKYFKSVLPIIACIFVTAGITANAQLTSSVASVQLKADLQESLTISATPANVNFALIAGGTAQGNVPVGITTSWVLSNSRSSVTLSGYFSSATAALTDGAATPTNIPSSDVLGQVTTGLPTAFTAFTQSAPVGTAGAGLELYSQSISGTNRSASRTDNLNLQINLKGLPQLPAGTYTGTLNLQAQAL
;
A
#
# COMPACT_ATOMS: atom_id res chain seq x y z
N MET A 1 -76.16 81.20 -2.96
CA MET A 1 -77.02 81.08 -4.13
C MET A 1 -76.92 79.58 -4.52
N LEU A 2 -77.84 78.80 -4.10
CA LEU A 2 -79.04 78.26 -4.73
C LEU A 2 -78.76 77.35 -5.92
N TYR A 3 -79.30 76.15 -5.75
CA TYR A 3 -79.84 75.15 -6.69
C TYR A 3 -78.85 74.19 -7.29
N SER A 4 -79.13 72.89 -7.49
CA SER A 4 -80.42 72.13 -7.39
C SER A 4 -80.14 70.66 -7.52
N ARG A 5 -80.88 69.83 -6.82
CA ARG A 5 -81.05 68.37 -6.95
C ARG A 5 -81.27 67.90 -8.39
N LYS A 6 -80.75 66.73 -8.74
CA LYS A 6 -81.52 65.74 -9.49
C LYS A 6 -81.17 64.35 -9.07
N TYR A 7 -82.16 63.65 -8.56
CA TYR A 7 -82.17 62.20 -8.37
C TYR A 7 -82.28 61.49 -9.71
N PHE A 8 -81.48 60.50 -9.90
CA PHE A 8 -81.74 59.51 -10.97
C PHE A 8 -81.79 58.10 -10.33
N LYS A 9 -83.00 57.59 -10.25
CA LYS A 9 -83.23 56.16 -9.93
C LYS A 9 -82.86 55.36 -11.13
N SER A 10 -82.01 54.40 -10.98
CA SER A 10 -81.78 53.36 -11.98
C SER A 10 -81.77 51.99 -11.33
N VAL A 11 -82.59 51.20 -11.85
CA VAL A 11 -83.03 49.87 -11.53
C VAL A 11 -81.87 48.90 -11.59
N LEU A 12 -81.76 48.06 -10.56
CA LEU A 12 -80.80 46.95 -10.43
C LEU A 12 -81.29 45.73 -11.16
N PRO A 13 -80.50 45.14 -12.04
CA PRO A 13 -80.74 43.75 -12.39
C PRO A 13 -79.83 42.84 -11.51
N ILE A 14 -80.48 42.04 -10.72
CA ILE A 14 -79.84 40.93 -9.95
C ILE A 14 -79.41 39.85 -10.95
N ILE A 15 -78.15 39.77 -11.29
CA ILE A 15 -77.56 38.65 -12.00
C ILE A 15 -77.11 37.67 -10.89
N ALA A 16 -77.87 36.58 -10.73
CA ALA A 16 -77.49 35.46 -9.94
C ALA A 16 -76.36 34.69 -10.61
N CYS A 17 -75.11 34.97 -10.25
CA CYS A 17 -73.99 34.10 -10.62
C CYS A 17 -74.02 32.84 -9.78
N ILE A 18 -74.47 31.75 -10.36
CA ILE A 18 -74.33 30.42 -9.81
C ILE A 18 -72.82 30.04 -9.93
N PHE A 19 -72.09 30.19 -8.86
CA PHE A 19 -70.71 29.63 -8.75
C PHE A 19 -70.85 28.12 -8.53
N VAL A 20 -70.66 27.35 -9.63
CA VAL A 20 -70.36 25.94 -9.53
C VAL A 20 -68.95 25.85 -8.95
N THR A 21 -68.81 25.68 -7.66
CA THR A 21 -67.54 25.32 -7.01
C THR A 21 -67.26 23.84 -7.36
N ALA A 22 -66.55 23.61 -8.48
CA ALA A 22 -65.88 22.34 -8.69
C ALA A 22 -64.91 22.15 -7.53
N GLY A 23 -65.27 21.28 -6.61
CA GLY A 23 -64.42 20.89 -5.50
C GLY A 23 -63.15 20.22 -6.01
N ILE A 24 -62.10 21.00 -6.21
CA ILE A 24 -60.77 20.44 -6.42
C ILE A 24 -60.34 19.87 -5.05
N THR A 25 -60.47 18.55 -4.91
CA THR A 25 -59.84 17.84 -3.80
C THR A 25 -58.35 17.93 -4.01
N ALA A 26 -57.73 18.98 -3.53
CA ALA A 26 -56.29 19.08 -3.40
C ALA A 26 -55.87 18.01 -2.39
N ASN A 27 -55.36 16.87 -2.88
CA ASN A 27 -54.68 15.92 -2.03
C ASN A 27 -53.40 16.61 -1.52
N ALA A 28 -53.52 17.29 -0.39
CA ALA A 28 -52.38 17.88 0.31
C ALA A 28 -51.49 16.71 0.78
N GLN A 29 -50.43 16.48 0.06
CA GLN A 29 -49.40 15.49 0.47
C GLN A 29 -48.75 15.97 1.77
N LEU A 30 -49.03 15.28 2.85
CA LEU A 30 -48.38 15.53 4.13
C LEU A 30 -46.99 14.88 4.10
N THR A 31 -45.93 15.69 4.08
CA THR A 31 -44.55 15.22 4.20
C THR A 31 -44.03 15.51 5.60
N SER A 32 -43.32 14.55 6.19
CA SER A 32 -42.63 14.77 7.47
C SER A 32 -41.42 15.68 7.30
N SER A 33 -40.95 16.26 8.40
CA SER A 33 -39.62 16.87 8.44
C SER A 33 -38.53 15.84 8.21
N VAL A 34 -37.39 16.27 7.59
CA VAL A 34 -36.23 15.41 7.40
C VAL A 34 -35.51 15.25 8.74
N ALA A 35 -35.27 14.00 9.16
CA ALA A 35 -34.38 13.67 10.25
C ALA A 35 -33.03 13.21 9.64
N SER A 36 -31.92 13.81 10.08
CA SER A 36 -30.57 13.46 9.62
C SER A 36 -29.82 12.70 10.69
N VAL A 37 -29.17 11.59 10.28
CA VAL A 37 -28.28 10.80 11.15
C VAL A 37 -26.87 10.93 10.56
N GLN A 38 -25.91 11.38 11.37
CA GLN A 38 -24.50 11.44 11.00
C GLN A 38 -23.88 10.04 11.12
N LEU A 39 -23.30 9.55 10.04
CA LEU A 39 -22.59 8.29 10.01
C LEU A 39 -21.10 8.54 9.84
N LYS A 40 -20.27 7.89 10.67
CA LYS A 40 -18.81 7.92 10.58
C LYS A 40 -18.31 6.48 10.51
N ALA A 41 -17.43 6.20 9.52
CA ALA A 41 -16.75 4.93 9.40
C ALA A 41 -15.27 5.21 9.12
N ASP A 42 -14.38 4.61 9.91
CA ASP A 42 -12.93 4.74 9.76
C ASP A 42 -12.34 3.39 9.31
N LEU A 43 -11.58 3.38 8.22
CA LEU A 43 -10.78 2.24 7.79
C LEU A 43 -9.31 2.56 8.04
N GLN A 44 -8.65 1.74 8.89
CA GLN A 44 -7.26 1.94 9.26
C GLN A 44 -6.31 1.46 8.16
N GLU A 45 -5.21 2.19 7.95
CA GLU A 45 -4.12 1.72 7.10
C GLU A 45 -3.41 0.51 7.73
N SER A 46 -2.99 -0.42 6.90
CA SER A 46 -2.16 -1.55 7.30
C SER A 46 -1.14 -1.90 6.22
N LEU A 47 0.03 -2.35 6.65
CA LEU A 47 1.09 -2.88 5.80
C LEU A 47 1.75 -4.03 6.56
N THR A 48 1.70 -5.22 6.00
CA THR A 48 2.23 -6.44 6.61
C THR A 48 3.13 -7.19 5.65
N ILE A 49 4.11 -7.91 6.20
CA ILE A 49 5.02 -8.76 5.45
C ILE A 49 5.14 -10.11 6.14
N SER A 50 5.23 -11.17 5.36
CA SER A 50 5.61 -12.51 5.81
C SER A 50 6.61 -13.13 4.84
N ALA A 51 7.51 -13.96 5.34
CA ALA A 51 8.52 -14.65 4.54
C ALA A 51 8.63 -16.12 4.95
N THR A 52 8.79 -17.00 3.97
CA THR A 52 8.96 -18.43 4.20
C THR A 52 9.86 -19.04 3.09
N PRO A 53 10.79 -19.96 3.41
CA PRO A 53 11.12 -20.45 4.75
C PRO A 53 11.88 -19.41 5.59
N ALA A 54 11.96 -19.66 6.90
CA ALA A 54 12.73 -18.82 7.81
C ALA A 54 14.26 -19.02 7.67
N ASN A 55 14.70 -20.11 7.05
CA ASN A 55 16.11 -20.44 6.87
C ASN A 55 16.41 -20.83 5.42
N VAL A 56 17.51 -20.31 4.89
CA VAL A 56 18.08 -20.70 3.59
C VAL A 56 19.51 -21.18 3.82
N ASN A 57 19.83 -22.35 3.32
CA ASN A 57 21.16 -22.95 3.45
C ASN A 57 21.93 -22.84 2.14
N PHE A 58 23.25 -22.66 2.26
CA PHE A 58 24.16 -22.54 1.14
C PHE A 58 25.28 -23.58 1.30
N ALA A 59 25.53 -24.36 0.24
CA ALA A 59 26.73 -25.21 0.15
C ALA A 59 27.87 -24.35 -0.42
N LEU A 60 28.66 -23.72 0.46
CA LEU A 60 29.71 -22.78 0.05
C LEU A 60 30.88 -23.55 -0.61
N ILE A 61 31.43 -22.95 -1.67
CA ILE A 61 32.59 -23.42 -2.41
C ILE A 61 33.61 -22.27 -2.39
N ALA A 62 34.81 -22.53 -1.87
CA ALA A 62 35.88 -21.54 -1.82
C ALA A 62 36.19 -20.99 -3.23
N GLY A 63 36.18 -19.66 -3.40
CA GLY A 63 36.38 -19.02 -4.70
C GLY A 63 35.29 -19.27 -5.75
N GLY A 64 34.15 -19.89 -5.35
CA GLY A 64 33.02 -20.20 -6.21
C GLY A 64 31.76 -19.42 -5.94
N THR A 65 30.64 -19.93 -6.43
CA THR A 65 29.29 -19.40 -6.16
C THR A 65 28.43 -20.52 -5.56
N ALA A 66 27.57 -20.15 -4.60
CA ALA A 66 26.63 -21.07 -3.98
C ALA A 66 25.20 -20.47 -4.05
N GLN A 67 24.25 -21.25 -4.55
CA GLN A 67 22.83 -20.91 -4.55
C GLN A 67 22.21 -21.30 -3.22
N GLY A 68 21.24 -20.52 -2.77
CA GLY A 68 20.35 -20.93 -1.69
C GLY A 68 19.57 -22.20 -2.10
N ASN A 69 19.40 -23.13 -1.16
CA ASN A 69 18.74 -24.41 -1.41
C ASN A 69 17.26 -24.28 -1.78
N VAL A 70 16.61 -23.18 -1.39
CA VAL A 70 15.21 -22.85 -1.69
C VAL A 70 15.04 -21.34 -1.85
N PRO A 71 14.09 -20.86 -2.67
CA PRO A 71 13.72 -19.45 -2.71
C PRO A 71 12.97 -19.06 -1.45
N VAL A 72 13.06 -17.78 -1.06
CA VAL A 72 12.24 -17.18 -0.01
C VAL A 72 10.98 -16.60 -0.66
N GLY A 73 9.83 -17.21 -0.36
CA GLY A 73 8.52 -16.66 -0.72
C GLY A 73 8.17 -15.51 0.22
N ILE A 74 7.96 -14.30 -0.32
CA ILE A 74 7.67 -13.11 0.45
C ILE A 74 6.28 -12.61 0.06
N THR A 75 5.38 -12.53 1.03
CA THR A 75 4.03 -11.96 0.82
C THR A 75 3.94 -10.63 1.53
N THR A 76 3.62 -9.58 0.78
CA THR A 76 3.32 -8.24 1.29
C THR A 76 1.85 -7.94 1.07
N SER A 77 1.12 -7.52 2.12
CA SER A 77 -0.29 -7.17 2.05
C SER A 77 -0.50 -5.78 2.62
N TRP A 78 -1.40 -5.01 2.01
CA TRP A 78 -1.64 -3.62 2.40
C TRP A 78 -3.08 -3.18 2.24
N VAL A 79 -3.47 -2.23 3.10
CA VAL A 79 -4.67 -1.38 2.97
C VAL A 79 -4.18 0.06 3.18
N LEU A 80 -4.31 0.92 2.17
CA LEU A 80 -3.65 2.23 2.14
C LEU A 80 -4.63 3.36 1.86
N SER A 81 -4.35 4.52 2.44
CA SER A 81 -5.08 5.77 2.20
C SER A 81 -4.77 6.37 0.82
N ASN A 82 -5.53 7.40 0.46
CA ASN A 82 -5.36 8.12 -0.81
C ASN A 82 -4.04 8.90 -0.90
N SER A 83 -3.36 9.15 0.21
CA SER A 83 -2.10 9.88 0.26
C SER A 83 -0.89 9.02 -0.13
N ARG A 84 -1.03 7.68 -0.14
CA ARG A 84 0.06 6.78 -0.51
C ARG A 84 0.14 6.60 -2.02
N SER A 85 1.35 6.68 -2.55
CA SER A 85 1.64 6.61 -3.99
C SER A 85 2.37 5.33 -4.41
N SER A 86 3.07 4.66 -3.48
CA SER A 86 3.81 3.43 -3.76
C SER A 86 3.96 2.54 -2.53
N VAL A 87 4.20 1.24 -2.79
CA VAL A 87 4.70 0.26 -1.82
C VAL A 87 6.02 -0.27 -2.36
N THR A 88 7.08 -0.19 -1.55
CA THR A 88 8.38 -0.76 -1.85
C THR A 88 8.73 -1.86 -0.87
N LEU A 89 9.39 -2.92 -1.34
CA LEU A 89 9.96 -3.98 -0.51
C LEU A 89 11.48 -3.95 -0.66
N SER A 90 12.19 -3.96 0.45
CA SER A 90 13.65 -4.03 0.48
C SER A 90 14.12 -5.15 1.39
N GLY A 91 15.21 -5.81 1.00
CA GLY A 91 15.99 -6.67 1.85
C GLY A 91 17.28 -5.97 2.26
N TYR A 92 17.76 -6.21 3.48
CA TYR A 92 19.01 -5.61 3.94
C TYR A 92 19.67 -6.43 5.06
N PHE A 93 21.00 -6.28 5.17
CA PHE A 93 21.80 -6.78 6.28
C PHE A 93 22.09 -5.66 7.27
N SER A 94 22.37 -6.02 8.52
CA SER A 94 22.74 -5.07 9.58
C SER A 94 24.15 -4.49 9.39
N SER A 95 24.98 -5.11 8.52
CA SER A 95 26.35 -4.66 8.22
C SER A 95 26.66 -4.89 6.74
N ALA A 96 27.29 -3.91 6.10
CA ALA A 96 27.77 -4.03 4.73
C ALA A 96 29.02 -4.94 4.63
N THR A 97 29.83 -4.97 5.69
CA THR A 97 31.09 -5.72 5.72
C THR A 97 30.96 -7.13 6.34
N ALA A 98 29.83 -7.41 6.98
CA ALA A 98 29.56 -8.67 7.68
C ALA A 98 28.10 -9.07 7.53
N ALA A 99 27.69 -9.43 6.32
CA ALA A 99 26.36 -10.00 6.06
C ALA A 99 26.23 -11.39 6.68
N LEU A 100 27.31 -12.21 6.59
CA LEU A 100 27.47 -13.44 7.34
C LEU A 100 28.83 -13.45 8.05
N THR A 101 28.90 -14.12 9.19
CA THR A 101 30.11 -14.26 10.03
C THR A 101 30.25 -15.67 10.56
N ASP A 102 31.47 -16.12 10.78
CA ASP A 102 31.77 -17.41 11.41
C ASP A 102 31.63 -17.40 12.94
N GLY A 103 31.42 -16.21 13.55
CA GLY A 103 31.25 -16.04 14.99
C GLY A 103 32.49 -16.30 15.83
N ALA A 104 33.67 -16.39 15.23
CA ALA A 104 34.93 -16.58 15.95
C ALA A 104 35.35 -15.30 16.75
N ALA A 105 36.26 -15.43 17.66
CA ALA A 105 36.80 -14.28 18.42
C ALA A 105 37.48 -13.23 17.52
N THR A 106 38.06 -13.66 16.40
CA THR A 106 38.50 -12.82 15.28
C THR A 106 37.71 -13.25 14.08
N PRO A 107 36.52 -12.65 13.87
CA PRO A 107 35.56 -13.18 12.90
C PRO A 107 36.01 -12.96 11.46
N THR A 108 35.81 -13.98 10.66
CA THR A 108 35.89 -13.88 9.21
C THR A 108 34.48 -13.64 8.66
N ASN A 109 34.36 -12.69 7.77
CA ASN A 109 33.07 -12.22 7.29
C ASN A 109 32.90 -12.40 5.79
N ILE A 110 31.65 -12.60 5.40
CA ILE A 110 31.19 -12.46 4.00
C ILE A 110 30.44 -11.15 3.94
N PRO A 111 30.89 -10.15 3.14
CA PRO A 111 30.23 -8.87 3.02
C PRO A 111 28.91 -8.96 2.24
N SER A 112 28.06 -7.99 2.40
CA SER A 112 26.76 -7.94 1.68
C SER A 112 26.92 -7.82 0.17
N SER A 113 28.04 -7.27 -0.30
CA SER A 113 28.39 -7.21 -1.74
C SER A 113 28.56 -8.59 -2.38
N ASP A 114 28.87 -9.62 -1.59
CA ASP A 114 29.05 -11.00 -2.06
C ASP A 114 27.78 -11.84 -1.87
N VAL A 115 26.73 -11.28 -1.28
CA VAL A 115 25.39 -11.85 -1.22
C VAL A 115 24.51 -11.19 -2.29
N LEU A 116 23.92 -12.00 -3.16
CA LEU A 116 23.11 -11.53 -4.28
C LEU A 116 21.67 -11.99 -4.13
N GLY A 117 20.73 -11.13 -4.51
CA GLY A 117 19.31 -11.42 -4.59
C GLY A 117 18.80 -11.30 -6.03
N GLN A 118 17.82 -12.14 -6.37
CA GLN A 118 17.08 -12.11 -7.62
C GLN A 118 15.60 -12.31 -7.31
N VAL A 119 14.74 -11.45 -7.85
CA VAL A 119 13.28 -11.59 -7.75
C VAL A 119 12.70 -11.77 -9.14
N THR A 120 12.20 -12.96 -9.45
CA THR A 120 11.72 -13.30 -10.80
C THR A 120 10.42 -12.58 -11.18
N THR A 121 9.64 -12.16 -10.19
CA THR A 121 8.35 -11.44 -10.34
C THR A 121 8.45 -9.94 -10.06
N GLY A 122 9.64 -9.48 -9.69
CA GLY A 122 9.91 -8.08 -9.33
C GLY A 122 11.21 -7.56 -9.94
N LEU A 123 11.97 -6.81 -9.16
CA LEU A 123 13.32 -6.33 -9.45
C LEU A 123 14.21 -6.63 -8.26
N PRO A 124 15.47 -6.97 -8.46
CA PRO A 124 16.15 -7.18 -9.75
C PRO A 124 15.82 -8.54 -10.36
N THR A 125 15.67 -8.62 -11.68
CA THR A 125 15.43 -9.88 -12.41
C THR A 125 16.72 -10.71 -12.62
N ALA A 126 17.89 -10.11 -12.38
CA ALA A 126 19.19 -10.78 -12.37
C ALA A 126 19.76 -10.76 -10.94
N PHE A 127 20.66 -11.70 -10.63
CA PHE A 127 21.37 -11.69 -9.35
C PHE A 127 22.13 -10.39 -9.15
N THR A 128 21.72 -9.61 -8.16
CA THR A 128 22.24 -8.27 -7.84
C THR A 128 22.67 -8.24 -6.38
N ALA A 129 23.83 -7.65 -6.11
CA ALA A 129 24.42 -7.58 -4.78
C ALA A 129 23.63 -6.65 -3.85
N PHE A 130 23.64 -6.98 -2.55
CA PHE A 130 23.06 -6.13 -1.50
C PHE A 130 24.02 -4.98 -1.17
N THR A 131 24.01 -3.94 -2.00
CA THR A 131 24.91 -2.78 -1.89
C THR A 131 24.20 -1.44 -1.89
N GLN A 132 22.87 -1.42 -1.96
CA GLN A 132 22.09 -0.19 -1.97
C GLN A 132 22.02 0.43 -0.57
N SER A 133 21.89 1.76 -0.51
CA SER A 133 21.88 2.52 0.74
C SER A 133 20.48 2.96 1.18
N ALA A 134 19.44 2.72 0.40
CA ALA A 134 18.08 3.18 0.65
C ALA A 134 17.04 2.17 0.11
N PRO A 135 15.78 2.28 0.56
CA PRO A 135 15.21 3.27 1.50
C PRO A 135 15.33 2.85 2.96
N VAL A 136 15.71 1.61 3.28
CA VAL A 136 15.75 1.04 4.62
C VAL A 136 17.05 0.29 4.89
N GLY A 137 17.40 0.17 6.17
CA GLY A 137 18.51 -0.61 6.64
C GLY A 137 19.85 0.15 6.64
N THR A 138 20.94 -0.62 6.67
CA THR A 138 22.30 -0.10 6.70
C THR A 138 22.76 0.33 5.31
N ALA A 139 23.38 1.50 5.20
CA ALA A 139 23.95 1.99 3.94
C ALA A 139 24.95 0.97 3.35
N GLY A 140 24.82 0.71 2.06
CA GLY A 140 25.65 -0.26 1.33
C GLY A 140 25.36 -1.74 1.64
N ALA A 141 24.26 -2.06 2.33
CA ALA A 141 23.90 -3.42 2.71
C ALA A 141 22.48 -3.82 2.28
N GLY A 142 21.81 -3.03 1.44
CA GLY A 142 20.44 -3.21 1.01
C GLY A 142 20.27 -3.59 -0.46
N LEU A 143 19.05 -4.02 -0.79
CA LEU A 143 18.60 -4.29 -2.15
C LEU A 143 17.08 -4.05 -2.22
N GLU A 144 16.62 -3.21 -3.14
CA GLU A 144 15.20 -3.08 -3.44
C GLU A 144 14.73 -4.32 -4.21
N LEU A 145 13.68 -4.97 -3.72
CA LEU A 145 13.15 -6.21 -4.27
C LEU A 145 11.93 -5.98 -5.17
N TYR A 146 11.16 -4.94 -4.90
CA TYR A 146 10.18 -4.38 -5.82
C TYR A 146 9.74 -2.97 -5.40
N SER A 147 9.17 -2.26 -6.36
CA SER A 147 8.39 -1.04 -6.14
C SER A 147 7.07 -1.15 -6.91
N GLN A 148 5.96 -0.92 -6.21
CA GLN A 148 4.60 -1.02 -6.75
C GLN A 148 3.91 0.32 -6.63
N SER A 149 3.53 0.94 -7.75
CA SER A 149 2.70 2.15 -7.75
C SER A 149 1.30 1.85 -7.21
N ILE A 150 0.79 2.73 -6.36
CA ILE A 150 -0.54 2.63 -5.76
C ILE A 150 -1.50 3.58 -6.49
N SER A 151 -2.65 3.03 -6.87
CA SER A 151 -3.73 3.74 -7.55
C SER A 151 -5.08 3.42 -6.89
N GLY A 152 -6.17 3.99 -7.39
CA GLY A 152 -7.51 3.71 -6.88
C GLY A 152 -7.94 2.25 -6.92
N THR A 153 -7.30 1.43 -7.75
CA THR A 153 -7.68 0.02 -7.97
C THR A 153 -6.89 -0.99 -7.14
N ASN A 154 -5.74 -0.59 -6.54
CA ASN A 154 -4.87 -1.49 -5.77
C ASN A 154 -4.49 -0.97 -4.38
N ARG A 155 -5.32 -0.08 -3.78
CA ARG A 155 -5.11 0.41 -2.42
C ARG A 155 -5.29 -0.65 -1.34
N SER A 156 -6.04 -1.69 -1.63
CA SER A 156 -6.16 -2.89 -0.80
C SER A 156 -5.78 -4.08 -1.66
N ALA A 157 -4.61 -4.64 -1.42
CA ALA A 157 -4.06 -5.71 -2.24
C ALA A 157 -3.01 -6.53 -1.47
N SER A 158 -2.59 -7.61 -2.11
CA SER A 158 -1.49 -8.47 -1.66
C SER A 158 -0.63 -8.85 -2.86
N ARG A 159 0.67 -9.00 -2.63
CA ARG A 159 1.65 -9.43 -3.61
C ARG A 159 2.56 -10.50 -3.01
N THR A 160 2.88 -11.53 -3.81
CA THR A 160 3.85 -12.57 -3.45
C THR A 160 5.00 -12.57 -4.45
N ASP A 161 6.22 -12.52 -3.93
CA ASP A 161 7.46 -12.56 -4.70
C ASP A 161 8.36 -13.69 -4.20
N ASN A 162 9.15 -14.27 -5.10
CA ASN A 162 10.14 -15.29 -4.78
C ASN A 162 11.54 -14.69 -4.90
N LEU A 163 12.24 -14.59 -3.77
CA LEU A 163 13.62 -14.14 -3.70
C LEU A 163 14.55 -15.34 -3.75
N ASN A 164 15.30 -15.47 -4.83
CA ASN A 164 16.43 -16.37 -4.94
C ASN A 164 17.68 -15.69 -4.36
N LEU A 165 18.44 -16.41 -3.57
CA LEU A 165 19.68 -15.93 -2.96
C LEU A 165 20.89 -16.69 -3.50
N GLN A 166 21.99 -16.00 -3.69
CA GLN A 166 23.27 -16.55 -4.10
C GLN A 166 24.39 -15.90 -3.28
N ILE A 167 25.41 -16.67 -2.93
CA ILE A 167 26.66 -16.18 -2.36
C ILE A 167 27.76 -16.36 -3.40
N ASN A 168 28.52 -15.30 -3.69
CA ASN A 168 29.60 -15.27 -4.67
C ASN A 168 30.94 -15.06 -3.94
N LEU A 169 31.67 -16.13 -3.75
CA LEU A 169 32.98 -16.13 -3.07
C LEU A 169 34.18 -15.98 -4.01
N LYS A 170 33.98 -15.61 -5.28
CA LYS A 170 35.06 -15.40 -6.24
C LYS A 170 36.10 -14.36 -5.78
N GLY A 171 35.64 -13.33 -5.02
CA GLY A 171 36.48 -12.33 -4.37
C GLY A 171 37.14 -12.80 -3.07
N LEU A 172 36.72 -13.95 -2.52
CA LEU A 172 37.17 -14.50 -1.22
C LEU A 172 37.74 -15.92 -1.37
N PRO A 173 38.75 -16.17 -2.22
CA PRO A 173 39.25 -17.53 -2.47
C PRO A 173 39.91 -18.17 -1.25
N GLN A 174 40.34 -17.38 -0.24
CA GLN A 174 40.99 -17.82 0.98
C GLN A 174 40.04 -17.79 2.18
N LEU A 175 38.72 -17.79 1.95
CA LEU A 175 37.75 -17.84 3.05
C LEU A 175 37.96 -19.15 3.82
N PRO A 176 38.22 -19.12 5.15
CA PRO A 176 38.44 -20.33 5.95
C PRO A 176 37.21 -21.26 5.93
N ALA A 177 37.47 -22.57 6.08
CA ALA A 177 36.38 -23.50 6.27
C ALA A 177 35.69 -23.24 7.62
N GLY A 178 34.37 -23.14 7.62
CA GLY A 178 33.58 -22.85 8.80
C GLY A 178 32.09 -22.74 8.49
N THR A 179 31.29 -22.46 9.53
CA THR A 179 29.87 -22.16 9.41
C THR A 179 29.67 -20.67 9.49
N TYR A 180 29.19 -20.06 8.42
CA TYR A 180 28.89 -18.65 8.32
C TYR A 180 27.40 -18.45 8.48
N THR A 181 27.00 -17.60 9.43
CA THR A 181 25.60 -17.28 9.72
C THR A 181 25.33 -15.78 9.60
N GLY A 182 24.13 -15.42 9.17
CA GLY A 182 23.70 -14.05 9.05
C GLY A 182 22.17 -13.96 8.98
N THR A 183 21.66 -12.73 9.12
CA THR A 183 20.22 -12.47 9.03
C THR A 183 19.94 -11.47 7.92
N LEU A 184 19.15 -11.88 6.94
CA LEU A 184 18.54 -10.99 5.96
C LEU A 184 17.26 -10.43 6.55
N ASN A 185 17.19 -9.13 6.72
CA ASN A 185 15.97 -8.41 7.13
C ASN A 185 15.18 -8.03 5.89
N LEU A 186 13.86 -8.16 5.97
CA LEU A 186 12.93 -7.77 4.92
C LEU A 186 11.98 -6.71 5.46
N GLN A 187 11.81 -5.61 4.74
CA GLN A 187 10.95 -4.51 5.17
C GLN A 187 10.21 -3.90 3.98
N ALA A 188 8.90 -3.72 4.16
CA ALA A 188 8.07 -2.97 3.22
C ALA A 188 7.81 -1.56 3.74
N GLN A 189 7.72 -0.59 2.83
CA GLN A 189 7.34 0.79 3.10
C GLN A 189 6.22 1.23 2.16
N ALA A 190 5.27 2.02 2.66
CA ALA A 190 4.28 2.73 1.87
C ALA A 190 4.60 4.24 1.90
N LEU A 191 4.82 4.83 0.73
CA LEU A 191 5.21 6.22 0.53
C LEU A 191 4.07 7.04 -0.10
#